data_29f25b90f48351a80b9a15be35e0356d
#
_entry.id   29f25b90f48351a80b9a15be35e0356d
#
_cell.length_a   1.000
_cell.length_b   1.000
_cell.length_c   1.000
_cell.angle_alpha   90.00
_cell.angle_beta   90.00
_cell.angle_gamma   90.00
#
_symmetry.space_group_name_H-M   'P 1'
#
loop_
_entity.id
_entity.type
_entity.pdbx_description
1 polymer ?
#
loop_
_entity_poly.entity_id
_entity_poly.type
_entity_poly.pdbx_seq_one_letter_code
_entity_poly.pdbx_strand_id
1 'polypeptide(L)'
;MRPALFAALLIAAAPAALVPAQAAGKITAGKTDAVKKPVKAPKSDRNNFVALALDEVHTLAFQTPVSTVYVGNPSIADVTMIDARHAFVQGKAYGRTNVMALNRENVVVFNTHISVTGNDGGGTVTLNRGAQRVTLNCAGGRCEPTPMPGDGKDADAISAQTTAHQNTARSAAMAVAAKN
;
A
#
# COMPACT_ATOMS: atom_id res chain seq x y z
N MET A 1 60.31 -16.48 25.49
CA MET A 1 60.43 -15.60 26.64
C MET A 1 59.97 -14.19 26.24
N ARG A 2 58.77 -13.82 26.58
CA ARG A 2 58.31 -12.42 26.53
C ARG A 2 57.15 -12.27 27.55
N PRO A 3 57.20 -11.27 28.44
CA PRO A 3 56.28 -11.18 29.57
C PRO A 3 54.96 -10.50 29.20
N ALA A 4 53.93 -10.94 29.92
CA ALA A 4 52.59 -10.40 29.88
C ALA A 4 52.52 -9.05 30.60
N LEU A 5 51.90 -8.04 29.97
CA LEU A 5 51.52 -6.79 30.58
C LEU A 5 50.03 -6.86 30.99
N PHE A 6 49.77 -6.89 32.33
CA PHE A 6 48.45 -6.72 32.87
C PHE A 6 48.11 -5.22 32.88
N ALA A 7 47.08 -4.82 32.16
CA ALA A 7 46.49 -3.51 32.27
C ALA A 7 45.34 -3.55 33.29
N ALA A 8 45.53 -2.85 34.41
CA ALA A 8 44.53 -2.69 35.47
C ALA A 8 43.44 -1.70 35.00
N LEU A 9 42.18 -2.16 34.97
CA LEU A 9 41.01 -1.34 34.68
C LEU A 9 40.53 -0.68 35.96
N LEU A 10 40.74 0.63 36.09
CA LEU A 10 40.21 1.48 37.17
C LEU A 10 38.74 1.77 36.89
N ILE A 11 37.87 1.24 37.77
CA ILE A 11 36.43 1.54 37.75
C ILE A 11 36.25 2.84 38.57
N ALA A 12 35.95 3.94 37.90
CA ALA A 12 35.55 5.19 38.52
C ALA A 12 34.07 5.15 38.89
N ALA A 13 33.75 5.13 40.16
CA ALA A 13 32.41 5.28 40.70
C ALA A 13 31.96 6.73 40.54
N ALA A 14 30.91 7.00 39.77
CA ALA A 14 30.26 8.30 39.71
C ALA A 14 29.24 8.46 40.85
N PRO A 15 29.16 9.60 41.54
CA PRO A 15 28.17 9.85 42.57
C PRO A 15 26.78 10.09 41.95
N ALA A 16 25.76 9.46 42.52
CA ALA A 16 24.35 9.68 42.23
C ALA A 16 23.94 11.10 42.62
N ALA A 17 23.65 11.95 41.65
CA ALA A 17 23.05 13.26 41.91
C ALA A 17 21.54 13.07 42.19
N LEU A 18 21.12 13.43 43.43
CA LEU A 18 19.71 13.59 43.79
C LEU A 18 19.12 14.74 42.96
N VAL A 19 18.15 14.42 42.08
CA VAL A 19 17.33 15.43 41.40
C VAL A 19 16.18 15.81 42.34
N PRO A 20 16.02 17.09 42.71
CA PRO A 20 14.86 17.53 43.50
C PRO A 20 13.59 17.48 42.65
N ALA A 21 12.53 16.88 43.19
CA ALA A 21 11.18 16.90 42.63
C ALA A 21 10.70 18.36 42.53
N GLN A 22 10.57 18.85 41.29
CA GLN A 22 9.99 20.16 41.06
C GLN A 22 8.46 20.07 41.07
N ALA A 23 7.87 21.00 41.79
CA ALA A 23 6.45 21.17 42.05
C ALA A 23 5.56 21.14 40.80
N ALA A 24 4.39 20.54 40.97
CA ALA A 24 3.27 20.57 40.05
C ALA A 24 2.92 21.99 39.61
N GLY A 25 3.32 22.35 38.40
CA GLY A 25 2.85 23.55 37.73
C GLY A 25 1.36 23.40 37.40
N LYS A 26 0.52 24.32 37.87
CA LYS A 26 -0.89 24.47 37.49
C LYS A 26 -0.98 24.49 35.96
N ILE A 27 -1.60 23.48 35.39
CA ILE A 27 -2.02 23.50 33.97
C ILE A 27 -3.17 24.51 33.89
N THR A 28 -2.87 25.71 33.44
CA THR A 28 -3.87 26.71 33.04
C THR A 28 -4.58 26.09 31.78
N ALA A 29 -5.88 25.84 31.90
CA ALA A 29 -6.71 25.42 30.79
C ALA A 29 -6.62 26.47 29.68
N GLY A 30 -5.75 26.20 28.69
CA GLY A 30 -5.73 26.92 27.42
C GLY A 30 -7.05 26.67 26.71
N LYS A 31 -7.72 27.79 26.38
CA LYS A 31 -8.93 27.90 25.59
C LYS A 31 -8.82 26.95 24.40
N THR A 32 -9.63 25.90 24.38
CA THR A 32 -9.76 24.98 23.25
C THR A 32 -10.31 25.76 22.07
N ASP A 33 -9.41 26.13 21.17
CA ASP A 33 -9.81 26.61 19.85
C ASP A 33 -10.67 25.55 19.18
N ALA A 34 -11.79 26.02 18.63
CA ALA A 34 -12.86 25.26 18.06
C ALA A 34 -12.34 24.08 17.21
N VAL A 35 -12.60 22.88 17.68
CA VAL A 35 -12.43 21.63 16.91
C VAL A 35 -13.21 21.83 15.61
N LYS A 36 -12.46 22.06 14.53
CA LYS A 36 -12.99 22.17 13.16
C LYS A 36 -13.86 20.92 12.94
N LYS A 37 -15.16 21.13 12.69
CA LYS A 37 -16.13 20.05 12.47
C LYS A 37 -15.50 18.95 11.63
N PRO A 38 -15.64 17.65 12.00
CA PRO A 38 -15.10 16.56 11.20
C PRO A 38 -15.71 16.68 9.80
N VAL A 39 -14.84 16.87 8.81
CA VAL A 39 -15.22 16.86 7.40
C VAL A 39 -15.78 15.48 7.14
N LYS A 40 -17.07 15.42 6.78
CA LYS A 40 -17.78 14.18 6.48
C LYS A 40 -17.05 13.54 5.29
N ALA A 41 -16.37 12.43 5.54
CA ALA A 41 -15.72 11.67 4.49
C ALA A 41 -16.77 11.37 3.40
N PRO A 42 -16.43 11.51 2.11
CA PRO A 42 -17.35 11.13 1.04
C PRO A 42 -17.74 9.67 1.26
N LYS A 43 -19.05 9.41 1.23
CA LYS A 43 -19.57 8.06 1.35
C LYS A 43 -18.93 7.25 0.23
N SER A 44 -18.20 6.20 0.60
CA SER A 44 -17.76 5.18 -0.35
C SER A 44 -19.02 4.52 -0.89
N ASP A 45 -19.45 4.91 -2.08
CA ASP A 45 -20.52 4.23 -2.78
C ASP A 45 -20.01 2.81 -3.07
N ARG A 46 -20.66 1.82 -2.46
CA ARG A 46 -20.30 0.39 -2.60
C ARG A 46 -20.34 -0.10 -4.05
N ASN A 47 -20.93 0.70 -4.94
CA ASN A 47 -21.05 0.44 -6.37
C ASN A 47 -20.01 1.20 -7.21
N ASN A 48 -19.19 2.05 -6.61
CA ASN A 48 -18.15 2.76 -7.34
C ASN A 48 -16.87 1.92 -7.36
N PHE A 49 -16.77 1.06 -8.33
CA PHE A 49 -15.55 0.28 -8.57
C PHE A 49 -15.15 0.39 -10.05
N VAL A 50 -13.86 0.37 -10.28
CA VAL A 50 -13.26 0.29 -11.61
C VAL A 50 -12.76 -1.13 -11.80
N ALA A 51 -13.31 -1.83 -12.80
CA ALA A 51 -12.82 -3.14 -13.21
C ALA A 51 -11.74 -2.93 -14.27
N LEU A 52 -10.62 -3.59 -14.12
CA LEU A 52 -9.48 -3.59 -15.03
C LEU A 52 -9.07 -5.01 -15.36
N ALA A 53 -8.63 -5.24 -16.57
CA ALA A 53 -7.87 -6.44 -16.89
C ALA A 53 -6.42 -6.34 -16.38
N LEU A 54 -5.76 -7.48 -16.25
CA LEU A 54 -4.33 -7.51 -16.00
C LEU A 54 -3.59 -6.79 -17.14
N ASP A 55 -2.62 -5.94 -16.78
CA ASP A 55 -1.82 -5.11 -17.69
C ASP A 55 -2.64 -4.05 -18.48
N GLU A 56 -3.92 -3.89 -18.18
CA GLU A 56 -4.77 -2.85 -18.74
C GLU A 56 -4.54 -1.50 -18.06
N VAL A 57 -4.65 -0.43 -18.83
CA VAL A 57 -4.61 0.95 -18.34
C VAL A 57 -5.98 1.61 -18.55
N HIS A 58 -6.49 2.23 -17.50
CA HIS A 58 -7.74 3.00 -17.52
C HIS A 58 -7.50 4.43 -17.04
N THR A 59 -8.23 5.40 -17.63
CA THR A 59 -8.13 6.80 -17.21
C THR A 59 -9.12 7.09 -16.09
N LEU A 60 -8.61 7.66 -15.00
CA LEU A 60 -9.42 8.22 -13.92
C LEU A 60 -9.54 9.73 -14.12
N ALA A 61 -10.78 10.25 -14.11
CA ALA A 61 -11.06 11.68 -14.13
C ALA A 61 -11.59 12.14 -12.78
N PHE A 62 -10.99 13.22 -12.24
CA PHE A 62 -11.37 13.81 -10.96
C PHE A 62 -12.21 15.08 -11.18
N GLN A 63 -13.34 15.19 -10.50
CA GLN A 63 -14.18 16.39 -10.57
C GLN A 63 -13.50 17.61 -9.93
N THR A 64 -12.67 17.38 -8.92
CA THR A 64 -11.94 18.41 -8.18
C THR A 64 -10.43 18.20 -8.37
N PRO A 65 -9.62 19.28 -8.46
CA PRO A 65 -8.18 19.15 -8.54
C PRO A 65 -7.59 18.34 -7.38
N VAL A 66 -6.77 17.36 -7.70
CA VAL A 66 -6.11 16.44 -6.78
C VAL A 66 -4.65 16.86 -6.62
N SER A 67 -4.13 16.78 -5.41
CA SER A 67 -2.71 17.02 -5.10
C SER A 67 -1.96 15.73 -4.76
N THR A 68 -2.66 14.75 -4.18
CA THR A 68 -2.03 13.51 -3.71
C THR A 68 -2.97 12.33 -3.95
N VAL A 69 -2.40 11.21 -4.42
CA VAL A 69 -3.11 9.96 -4.63
C VAL A 69 -2.45 8.85 -3.81
N TYR A 70 -3.27 8.06 -3.15
CA TYR A 70 -2.86 6.88 -2.41
C TYR A 70 -3.51 5.64 -3.01
N VAL A 71 -2.70 4.60 -3.19
CA VAL A 71 -3.15 3.27 -3.60
C VAL A 71 -2.97 2.33 -2.42
N GLY A 72 -4.02 1.61 -2.06
CA GLY A 72 -4.01 0.70 -0.91
C GLY A 72 -3.02 -0.45 -1.07
N ASN A 73 -2.95 -1.04 -2.25
CA ASN A 73 -1.96 -2.06 -2.59
C ASN A 73 -1.35 -1.81 -3.98
N PRO A 74 -0.13 -1.24 -4.05
CA PRO A 74 0.56 -0.94 -5.30
C PRO A 74 1.00 -2.18 -6.10
N SER A 75 0.96 -3.37 -5.50
CA SER A 75 1.22 -4.61 -6.23
C SER A 75 0.05 -5.04 -7.11
N ILE A 76 -1.18 -4.64 -6.77
CA ILE A 76 -2.40 -4.98 -7.52
C ILE A 76 -2.65 -3.95 -8.61
N ALA A 77 -2.60 -2.67 -8.27
CA ALA A 77 -2.78 -1.59 -9.23
C ALA A 77 -1.84 -0.43 -8.90
N ASP A 78 -1.49 0.32 -9.92
CA ASP A 78 -0.66 1.52 -9.80
C ASP A 78 -1.37 2.72 -10.42
N VAL A 79 -1.13 3.91 -9.87
CA VAL A 79 -1.75 5.14 -10.35
C VAL A 79 -0.68 6.17 -10.66
N THR A 80 -0.69 6.66 -11.90
CA THR A 80 0.20 7.74 -12.37
C THR A 80 -0.62 8.97 -12.69
N MET A 81 -0.32 10.09 -12.03
CA MET A 81 -0.96 11.37 -12.32
C MET A 81 -0.47 11.93 -13.65
N ILE A 82 -1.42 12.36 -14.49
CA ILE A 82 -1.13 13.08 -15.74
C ILE A 82 -1.17 14.59 -15.45
N ASP A 83 -2.22 15.02 -14.79
CA ASP A 83 -2.45 16.38 -14.36
C ASP A 83 -3.26 16.41 -13.05
N ALA A 84 -3.65 17.58 -12.59
CA ALA A 84 -4.41 17.70 -11.34
C ALA A 84 -5.83 17.09 -11.40
N ARG A 85 -6.32 16.70 -12.58
CA ARG A 85 -7.67 16.16 -12.77
C ARG A 85 -7.70 14.79 -13.46
N HIS A 86 -6.57 14.30 -13.96
CA HIS A 86 -6.51 13.05 -14.68
C HIS A 86 -5.35 12.20 -14.18
N ALA A 87 -5.61 10.92 -14.08
CA ALA A 87 -4.61 9.91 -13.76
C ALA A 87 -4.83 8.65 -14.62
N PHE A 88 -3.76 7.92 -14.88
CA PHE A 88 -3.83 6.55 -15.37
C PHE A 88 -3.80 5.58 -14.19
N VAL A 89 -4.65 4.59 -14.22
CA VAL A 89 -4.58 3.42 -13.35
C VAL A 89 -4.24 2.20 -14.18
N GLN A 90 -3.25 1.44 -13.75
CA GLN A 90 -2.80 0.21 -14.39
C GLN A 90 -3.04 -0.98 -13.47
N GLY A 91 -3.65 -2.04 -13.99
CA GLY A 91 -3.77 -3.34 -13.32
C GLY A 91 -2.45 -4.12 -13.41
N LYS A 92 -1.86 -4.49 -12.26
CA LYS A 92 -0.54 -5.16 -12.20
C LYS A 92 -0.60 -6.61 -11.74
N ALA A 93 -1.58 -6.94 -10.91
CA ALA A 93 -1.83 -8.29 -10.43
C ALA A 93 -3.32 -8.47 -10.15
N TYR A 94 -3.80 -9.70 -10.25
CA TYR A 94 -5.18 -10.01 -9.89
C TYR A 94 -5.46 -9.69 -8.42
N GLY A 95 -6.64 -9.17 -8.15
CA GLY A 95 -7.08 -8.85 -6.80
C GLY A 95 -7.88 -7.55 -6.74
N ARG A 96 -8.08 -7.08 -5.50
CA ARG A 96 -8.84 -5.85 -5.24
C ARG A 96 -8.03 -4.91 -4.35
N THR A 97 -8.07 -3.65 -4.70
CA THR A 97 -7.47 -2.56 -3.92
C THR A 97 -8.39 -1.34 -3.93
N ASN A 98 -7.97 -0.24 -3.35
CA ASN A 98 -8.68 1.02 -3.45
C ASN A 98 -7.71 2.15 -3.81
N VAL A 99 -8.26 3.19 -4.41
CA VAL A 99 -7.57 4.44 -4.70
C VAL A 99 -8.28 5.58 -4.02
N MET A 100 -7.52 6.39 -3.32
CA MET A 100 -7.99 7.57 -2.62
C MET A 100 -7.21 8.79 -3.11
N ALA A 101 -7.90 9.87 -3.44
CA ALA A 101 -7.27 11.10 -3.87
C ALA A 101 -7.67 12.27 -2.95
N LEU A 102 -6.69 13.10 -2.61
CA LEU A 102 -6.82 14.25 -1.73
C LEU A 102 -6.52 15.54 -2.50
N ASN A 103 -7.21 16.62 -2.13
CA ASN A 103 -6.91 17.97 -2.61
C ASN A 103 -5.77 18.61 -1.79
N ARG A 104 -5.45 19.88 -2.07
CA ARG A 104 -4.40 20.63 -1.35
C ARG A 104 -4.71 20.85 0.13
N GLU A 105 -5.97 20.83 0.51
CA GLU A 105 -6.45 20.98 1.89
C GLU A 105 -6.48 19.62 2.64
N ASN A 106 -5.91 18.56 2.06
CA ASN A 106 -5.93 17.19 2.58
C ASN A 106 -7.34 16.62 2.80
N VAL A 107 -8.32 17.11 2.02
CA VAL A 107 -9.68 16.56 2.01
C VAL A 107 -9.77 15.48 0.94
N VAL A 108 -10.37 14.33 1.30
CA VAL A 108 -10.62 13.25 0.35
C VAL A 108 -11.70 13.71 -0.64
N VAL A 109 -11.31 13.82 -1.91
CA VAL A 109 -12.20 14.25 -3.00
C VAL A 109 -12.59 13.12 -3.93
N PHE A 110 -11.87 12.00 -3.86
CA PHE A 110 -12.15 10.79 -4.64
C PHE A 110 -11.78 9.55 -3.85
N ASN A 111 -12.63 8.52 -3.91
CA ASN A 111 -12.36 7.21 -3.33
C ASN A 111 -13.11 6.15 -4.14
N THR A 112 -12.39 5.21 -4.70
CA THR A 112 -12.96 4.12 -5.49
C THR A 112 -12.24 2.81 -5.22
N HIS A 113 -12.92 1.70 -5.45
CA HIS A 113 -12.30 0.38 -5.44
C HIS A 113 -11.87 0.00 -6.84
N ILE A 114 -10.71 -0.62 -6.94
CA ILE A 114 -10.18 -1.19 -8.17
C ILE A 114 -10.19 -2.70 -8.04
N SER A 115 -10.73 -3.37 -9.04
CA SER A 115 -10.72 -4.82 -9.16
C SER A 115 -9.98 -5.20 -10.43
N VAL A 116 -8.81 -5.80 -10.29
CA VAL A 116 -8.06 -6.35 -11.41
C VAL A 116 -8.48 -7.81 -11.60
N THR A 117 -9.08 -8.08 -12.76
CA THR A 117 -9.64 -9.39 -13.11
C THR A 117 -9.12 -9.82 -14.48
N GLY A 118 -9.49 -11.01 -14.95
CA GLY A 118 -9.36 -11.34 -16.36
C GLY A 118 -10.33 -10.52 -17.23
N ASN A 119 -10.13 -10.53 -18.54
CA ASN A 119 -10.87 -9.70 -19.51
C ASN A 119 -12.41 -9.83 -19.49
N ASP A 120 -12.97 -10.84 -18.80
CA ASP A 120 -14.39 -11.19 -18.89
C ASP A 120 -15.16 -11.02 -17.56
N GLY A 121 -14.68 -10.17 -16.65
CA GLY A 121 -15.45 -9.80 -15.45
C GLY A 121 -15.61 -10.91 -14.40
N GLY A 122 -14.63 -11.78 -14.26
CA GLY A 122 -14.65 -12.93 -13.37
C GLY A 122 -14.63 -12.64 -11.88
N GLY A 123 -14.83 -13.66 -11.09
CA GLY A 123 -14.90 -13.64 -9.62
C GLY A 123 -13.71 -14.34 -8.95
N THR A 124 -13.53 -14.05 -7.68
CA THR A 124 -12.55 -14.76 -6.83
C THR A 124 -13.18 -16.05 -6.31
N VAL A 125 -12.50 -17.18 -6.53
CA VAL A 125 -12.88 -18.50 -6.03
C VAL A 125 -11.83 -18.99 -5.05
N THR A 126 -12.27 -19.45 -3.88
CA THR A 126 -11.40 -20.09 -2.91
C THR A 126 -11.63 -21.60 -2.93
N LEU A 127 -10.58 -22.33 -3.28
CA LEU A 127 -10.57 -23.78 -3.30
C LEU A 127 -9.89 -24.30 -2.02
N ASN A 128 -10.61 -25.12 -1.25
CA ASN A 128 -10.07 -25.78 -0.07
C ASN A 128 -9.78 -27.25 -0.38
N ARG A 129 -8.53 -27.67 -0.17
CA ARG A 129 -8.08 -29.07 -0.29
C ARG A 129 -7.52 -29.53 1.06
N GLY A 130 -8.36 -30.11 1.90
CA GLY A 130 -7.99 -30.45 3.26
C GLY A 130 -7.58 -29.20 4.05
N ALA A 131 -6.37 -29.18 4.56
CA ALA A 131 -5.79 -28.05 5.29
C ALA A 131 -5.20 -26.93 4.38
N GLN A 132 -5.19 -27.13 3.06
CA GLN A 132 -4.64 -26.15 2.11
C GLN A 132 -5.76 -25.35 1.48
N ARG A 133 -5.56 -24.04 1.42
CA ARG A 133 -6.42 -23.10 0.74
C ARG A 133 -5.67 -22.53 -0.47
N VAL A 134 -6.36 -22.37 -1.58
CA VAL A 134 -5.87 -21.72 -2.80
C VAL A 134 -6.91 -20.72 -3.26
N THR A 135 -6.50 -19.48 -3.46
CA THR A 135 -7.35 -18.42 -4.00
C THR A 135 -7.07 -18.24 -5.49
N LEU A 136 -8.13 -18.24 -6.27
CA LEU A 136 -8.10 -18.12 -7.73
C LEU A 136 -8.97 -16.94 -8.16
N ASN A 137 -8.56 -16.23 -9.19
CA ASN A 137 -9.41 -15.29 -9.91
C ASN A 137 -9.85 -15.94 -11.23
N CYS A 138 -11.14 -16.10 -11.41
CA CYS A 138 -11.72 -16.79 -12.57
C CYS A 138 -12.43 -15.81 -13.49
N ALA A 139 -12.09 -15.86 -14.79
CA ALA A 139 -12.72 -15.06 -15.83
C ALA A 139 -12.63 -15.79 -17.17
N GLY A 140 -13.62 -15.67 -18.02
CA GLY A 140 -13.62 -16.25 -19.39
C GLY A 140 -13.39 -17.75 -19.42
N GLY A 141 -13.86 -18.49 -18.42
CA GLY A 141 -13.64 -19.94 -18.32
C GLY A 141 -12.24 -20.35 -17.86
N ARG A 142 -11.37 -19.41 -17.47
CA ARG A 142 -10.03 -19.65 -16.93
C ARG A 142 -9.96 -19.15 -15.50
N CYS A 143 -9.20 -19.85 -14.68
CA CYS A 143 -8.92 -19.45 -13.30
C CYS A 143 -7.40 -19.31 -13.12
N GLU A 144 -6.98 -18.12 -12.72
CA GLU A 144 -5.58 -17.82 -12.47
C GLU A 144 -5.32 -17.73 -10.95
N PRO A 145 -4.24 -18.31 -10.44
CA PRO A 145 -3.90 -18.22 -9.03
C PRO A 145 -3.67 -16.76 -8.60
N THR A 146 -4.37 -16.36 -7.54
CA THR A 146 -4.22 -15.04 -6.91
C THR A 146 -3.86 -15.25 -5.44
N PRO A 147 -2.58 -15.37 -5.10
CA PRO A 147 -2.14 -15.67 -3.75
C PRO A 147 -2.65 -14.65 -2.73
N MET A 148 -3.28 -15.14 -1.67
CA MET A 148 -3.80 -14.33 -0.58
C MET A 148 -3.18 -14.79 0.75
N PRO A 149 -3.03 -13.90 1.75
CA PRO A 149 -2.58 -14.28 3.08
C PRO A 149 -3.41 -15.43 3.64
N GLY A 150 -2.74 -16.50 4.05
CA GLY A 150 -3.36 -17.74 4.54
C GLY A 150 -3.60 -18.82 3.49
N ASP A 151 -3.18 -18.62 2.25
CA ASP A 151 -3.12 -19.68 1.24
C ASP A 151 -2.00 -20.68 1.54
N GLY A 152 -2.06 -21.87 0.93
CA GLY A 152 -1.10 -22.93 1.14
C GLY A 152 0.29 -22.60 0.58
N LYS A 153 1.25 -23.52 0.80
CA LYS A 153 2.67 -23.31 0.46
C LYS A 153 2.94 -22.97 -1.01
N ASP A 154 2.07 -23.38 -1.92
CA ASP A 154 2.22 -23.07 -3.35
C ASP A 154 1.97 -21.57 -3.65
N ALA A 155 1.30 -20.86 -2.75
CA ALA A 155 1.04 -19.43 -2.89
C ALA A 155 2.33 -18.59 -2.94
N ASP A 156 3.35 -18.98 -2.17
CA ASP A 156 4.65 -18.29 -2.16
C ASP A 156 5.37 -18.42 -3.49
N ALA A 157 5.36 -19.62 -4.08
CA ALA A 157 5.96 -19.89 -5.39
C ALA A 157 5.26 -19.08 -6.51
N ILE A 158 3.93 -19.00 -6.48
CA ILE A 158 3.12 -18.24 -7.42
C ILE A 158 3.37 -16.74 -7.26
N SER A 159 3.44 -16.24 -6.01
CA SER A 159 3.79 -14.86 -5.71
C SER A 159 5.18 -14.49 -6.25
N ALA A 160 6.16 -15.39 -6.10
CA ALA A 160 7.50 -15.21 -6.63
C ALA A 160 7.50 -15.16 -8.18
N GLN A 161 6.74 -16.01 -8.85
CA GLN A 161 6.60 -15.99 -10.31
C GLN A 161 5.95 -14.68 -10.80
N THR A 162 4.89 -14.21 -10.15
CA THR A 162 4.23 -12.94 -10.46
C THR A 162 5.18 -11.76 -10.31
N THR A 163 5.95 -11.73 -9.22
CA THR A 163 6.98 -10.71 -8.98
C THR A 163 8.08 -10.75 -10.03
N ALA A 164 8.55 -11.94 -10.42
CA ALA A 164 9.55 -12.11 -11.47
C ALA A 164 9.04 -11.59 -12.82
N HIS A 165 7.78 -11.90 -13.19
CA HIS A 165 7.14 -11.38 -14.40
C HIS A 165 7.07 -9.85 -14.41
N GLN A 166 6.62 -9.24 -13.31
CA GLN A 166 6.57 -7.78 -13.18
C GLN A 166 7.94 -7.11 -13.29
N ASN A 167 8.97 -7.71 -12.69
CA ASN A 167 10.34 -7.20 -12.77
C ASN A 167 10.90 -7.30 -14.19
N THR A 168 10.62 -8.39 -14.90
CA THR A 168 11.01 -8.56 -16.30
C THR A 168 10.33 -7.53 -17.19
N ALA A 169 9.02 -7.32 -17.04
CA ALA A 169 8.29 -6.31 -17.80
C ALA A 169 8.84 -4.88 -17.52
N ARG A 170 9.12 -4.57 -16.24
CA ARG A 170 9.70 -3.28 -15.87
C ARG A 170 11.09 -3.06 -16.48
N SER A 171 11.98 -4.06 -16.42
CA SER A 171 13.32 -3.96 -16.99
C SER A 171 13.28 -3.81 -18.51
N ALA A 172 12.37 -4.50 -19.21
CA ALA A 172 12.15 -4.34 -20.64
C ALA A 172 11.67 -2.93 -20.99
N ALA A 173 10.73 -2.37 -20.22
CA ALA A 173 10.24 -1.00 -20.41
C ALA A 173 11.35 0.04 -20.20
N MET A 174 12.18 -0.12 -19.18
CA MET A 174 13.34 0.76 -18.94
C MET A 174 14.38 0.68 -20.08
N ALA A 175 14.61 -0.52 -20.63
CA ALA A 175 15.54 -0.69 -21.74
C ALA A 175 15.05 0.00 -23.03
N VAL A 176 13.74 0.06 -23.27
CA VAL A 176 13.15 0.82 -24.38
C VAL A 176 13.26 2.32 -24.13
N ALA A 177 12.95 2.79 -22.92
CA ALA A 177 13.04 4.20 -22.57
C ALA A 177 14.48 4.75 -22.67
N ALA A 178 15.50 3.92 -22.41
CA ALA A 178 16.91 4.32 -22.52
C ALA A 178 17.42 4.45 -23.97
N LYS A 179 16.65 3.96 -24.97
CA LYS A 179 17.01 4.04 -26.40
C LYS A 179 16.40 5.24 -27.13
N ASN A 180 15.47 5.94 -26.48
CA ASN A 180 14.79 7.14 -26.99
C ASN A 180 15.37 8.40 -26.31
#